data_9fffc7674d58fbfc89c31592cdacc1c9
#
_entry.id   9fffc7674d58fbfc89c31592cdacc1c9
#
_cell.length_a   1.000
_cell.length_b   1.000
_cell.length_c   1.000
_cell.angle_alpha   90.00
_cell.angle_beta   90.00
_cell.angle_gamma   90.00
#
_symmetry.space_group_name_H-M   'P 1'
#
loop_
_entity.id
_entity.type
_entity.pdbx_description
1 polymer ?
#
loop_
_entity_poly.entity_id
_entity_poly.type
_entity_poly.pdbx_seq_one_letter_code
_entity_poly.pdbx_strand_id
1 'polypeptide(L)'
;MDRLCRYHSLDIQWGNHDIIWMGAAAGNPACIATVVRNSIRYGNLDVVEEGYGINMLPLATFALKAYKDDPCTRFVFKVAPSGADNMESDLIKKMHKAIAIIRFKLEGQLIKKWPEYGMKERLLLEHIDYEQGTIELEGRTYKLLDTSFPTIDPADPYRLTRGGRGSHTEAQELVYSLREA
;
A
#
# COMPACT_ATOMS: atom_id res chain seq x y z
N MET A 1 -1.58 -3.68 -29.43
CA MET A 1 -0.24 -3.12 -29.73
C MET A 1 0.39 -3.77 -30.94
N ASP A 2 0.56 -5.09 -31.02
CA ASP A 2 1.23 -5.79 -32.12
C ASP A 2 0.69 -5.45 -33.52
N ARG A 3 -0.62 -5.31 -33.66
CA ARG A 3 -1.22 -4.89 -34.95
C ARG A 3 -0.80 -3.48 -35.35
N LEU A 4 -0.76 -2.55 -34.42
CA LEU A 4 -0.35 -1.16 -34.68
C LEU A 4 1.14 -1.10 -35.05
N CYS A 5 2.00 -1.80 -34.31
CA CYS A 5 3.44 -1.86 -34.59
C CYS A 5 3.78 -2.47 -35.95
N ARG A 6 2.91 -3.35 -36.50
CA ARG A 6 3.14 -3.95 -37.83
C ARG A 6 2.83 -3.03 -39.00
N TYR A 7 1.95 -2.06 -38.81
CA TYR A 7 1.42 -1.22 -39.91
C TYR A 7 1.76 0.25 -39.77
N HIS A 8 2.28 0.68 -38.62
CA HIS A 8 2.57 2.10 -38.34
C HIS A 8 3.90 2.23 -37.60
N SER A 9 4.58 3.35 -37.81
CA SER A 9 5.65 3.80 -36.92
C SER A 9 5.01 4.33 -35.63
N LEU A 10 5.39 3.76 -34.48
CA LEU A 10 4.79 4.09 -33.19
C LEU A 10 5.86 4.53 -32.19
N ASP A 11 5.61 5.65 -31.55
CA ASP A 11 6.32 6.07 -30.36
C ASP A 11 5.48 5.71 -29.12
N ILE A 12 6.07 4.91 -28.22
CA ILE A 12 5.39 4.49 -26.98
C ILE A 12 5.92 5.34 -25.84
N GLN A 13 5.05 6.12 -25.24
CA GLN A 13 5.33 6.93 -24.06
C GLN A 13 4.90 6.18 -22.80
N TRP A 14 5.73 6.20 -21.79
CA TRP A 14 5.48 5.57 -20.50
C TRP A 14 4.82 6.56 -19.56
N GLY A 15 3.72 6.16 -18.93
CA GLY A 15 3.11 6.89 -17.84
C GLY A 15 3.80 6.57 -16.50
N ASN A 16 3.59 7.41 -15.50
CA ASN A 16 4.11 7.18 -14.15
C ASN A 16 3.59 5.88 -13.51
N HIS A 17 2.38 5.46 -13.85
CA HIS A 17 1.83 4.18 -13.40
C HIS A 17 2.55 2.99 -14.05
N ASP A 18 2.93 3.09 -15.33
CA ASP A 18 3.67 2.03 -16.02
C ASP A 18 5.02 1.76 -15.35
N ILE A 19 5.73 2.81 -14.92
CA ILE A 19 7.00 2.68 -14.20
C ILE A 19 6.81 1.94 -12.87
N ILE A 20 5.70 2.18 -12.15
CA ILE A 20 5.38 1.48 -10.90
C ILE A 20 5.12 -0.01 -11.18
N TRP A 21 4.38 -0.34 -12.23
CA TRP A 21 4.15 -1.72 -12.67
C TRP A 21 5.46 -2.43 -13.08
N MET A 22 6.34 -1.73 -13.79
CA MET A 22 7.67 -2.27 -14.12
C MET A 22 8.50 -2.56 -12.87
N GLY A 23 8.50 -1.62 -11.90
CA GLY A 23 9.17 -1.82 -10.62
C GLY A 23 8.58 -3.01 -9.83
N ALA A 24 7.27 -3.20 -9.88
CA ALA A 24 6.60 -4.34 -9.28
C ALA A 24 7.00 -5.65 -9.97
N ALA A 25 6.99 -5.70 -11.29
CA ALA A 25 7.43 -6.85 -12.08
C ALA A 25 8.93 -7.19 -11.85
N ALA A 26 9.75 -6.18 -11.55
CA ALA A 26 11.14 -6.36 -11.14
C ALA A 26 11.31 -6.80 -9.67
N GLY A 27 10.22 -7.04 -8.94
CA GLY A 27 10.22 -7.52 -7.56
C GLY A 27 10.50 -6.43 -6.50
N ASN A 28 10.32 -5.13 -6.83
CA ASN A 28 10.45 -4.06 -5.84
C ASN A 28 9.25 -4.05 -4.89
N PRO A 29 9.43 -4.31 -3.57
CA PRO A 29 8.30 -4.44 -2.64
C PRO A 29 7.47 -3.17 -2.50
N ALA A 30 8.08 -1.98 -2.56
CA ALA A 30 7.36 -0.71 -2.46
C ALA A 30 6.49 -0.47 -3.70
N CYS A 31 6.98 -0.84 -4.89
CA CYS A 31 6.20 -0.79 -6.13
C CYS A 31 5.05 -1.79 -6.11
N ILE A 32 5.28 -3.03 -5.65
CA ILE A 32 4.23 -4.05 -5.47
C ILE A 32 3.13 -3.52 -4.55
N ALA A 33 3.48 -3.02 -3.36
CA ALA A 33 2.51 -2.45 -2.43
C ALA A 33 1.75 -1.26 -3.03
N THR A 34 2.41 -0.46 -3.88
CA THR A 34 1.79 0.67 -4.58
C THR A 34 0.78 0.21 -5.63
N VAL A 35 1.12 -0.83 -6.41
CA VAL A 35 0.21 -1.43 -7.40
C VAL A 35 -1.03 -1.99 -6.70
N VAL A 36 -0.86 -2.82 -5.67
CA VAL A 36 -1.98 -3.40 -4.91
C VAL A 36 -2.86 -2.31 -4.30
N ARG A 37 -2.27 -1.31 -3.65
CA ARG A 37 -3.01 -0.18 -3.09
C ARG A 37 -3.82 0.57 -4.16
N ASN A 38 -3.23 0.81 -5.32
CA ASN A 38 -3.92 1.51 -6.40
C ASN A 38 -5.07 0.65 -6.95
N SER A 39 -4.86 -0.65 -7.12
CA SER A 39 -5.91 -1.58 -7.59
C SER A 39 -7.09 -1.61 -6.63
N ILE A 40 -6.85 -1.67 -5.32
CA ILE A 40 -7.90 -1.56 -4.30
C ILE A 40 -8.63 -0.20 -4.43
N ARG A 41 -7.90 0.90 -4.50
CA ARG A 41 -8.47 2.25 -4.53
C ARG A 41 -9.35 2.50 -5.75
N TYR A 42 -9.02 1.90 -6.89
CA TYR A 42 -9.73 2.10 -8.16
C TYR A 42 -10.70 0.96 -8.50
N GLY A 43 -10.87 -0.02 -7.61
CA GLY A 43 -11.80 -1.12 -7.81
C GLY A 43 -11.36 -2.12 -8.90
N ASN A 44 -10.05 -2.26 -9.12
CA ASN A 44 -9.47 -3.13 -10.15
C ASN A 44 -8.73 -4.32 -9.51
N LEU A 45 -9.20 -4.81 -8.37
CA LEU A 45 -8.53 -5.89 -7.65
C LEU A 45 -8.56 -7.21 -8.43
N ASP A 46 -9.63 -7.44 -9.18
CA ASP A 46 -9.81 -8.54 -10.13
C ASP A 46 -8.67 -8.63 -11.16
N VAL A 47 -8.17 -7.50 -11.63
CA VAL A 47 -7.01 -7.47 -12.55
C VAL A 47 -5.77 -8.06 -11.89
N VAL A 48 -5.59 -7.83 -10.59
CA VAL A 48 -4.44 -8.36 -9.84
C VAL A 48 -4.63 -9.85 -9.55
N GLU A 49 -5.83 -10.26 -9.14
CA GLU A 49 -6.13 -11.65 -8.78
C GLU A 49 -6.26 -12.55 -10.01
N GLU A 50 -7.09 -12.19 -10.97
CA GLU A 50 -7.37 -13.03 -12.15
C GLU A 50 -6.33 -12.83 -13.25
N GLY A 51 -5.87 -11.57 -13.44
CA GLY A 51 -4.93 -11.23 -14.50
C GLY A 51 -3.49 -11.65 -14.22
N TYR A 52 -3.07 -11.61 -12.95
CA TYR A 52 -1.71 -11.93 -12.52
C TYR A 52 -1.61 -13.14 -11.58
N GLY A 53 -2.73 -13.74 -11.20
CA GLY A 53 -2.78 -14.89 -10.30
C GLY A 53 -2.36 -14.59 -8.86
N ILE A 54 -2.41 -13.31 -8.43
CA ILE A 54 -1.95 -12.88 -7.12
C ILE A 54 -3.04 -13.11 -6.08
N ASN A 55 -2.75 -13.93 -5.07
CA ASN A 55 -3.71 -14.21 -3.99
C ASN A 55 -3.79 -13.06 -2.98
N MET A 56 -4.94 -12.40 -2.87
CA MET A 56 -5.19 -11.33 -1.90
C MET A 56 -5.63 -11.81 -0.51
N LEU A 57 -5.85 -13.11 -0.32
CA LEU A 57 -6.29 -13.66 0.97
C LEU A 57 -5.35 -13.32 2.15
N PRO A 58 -4.01 -13.34 2.01
CA PRO A 58 -3.10 -12.94 3.08
C PRO A 58 -3.33 -11.49 3.52
N LEU A 59 -3.52 -10.56 2.56
CA LEU A 59 -3.82 -9.15 2.87
C LEU A 59 -5.18 -8.99 3.55
N ALA A 60 -6.20 -9.71 3.07
CA ALA A 60 -7.54 -9.69 3.65
C ALA A 60 -7.53 -10.18 5.11
N THR A 61 -6.89 -11.33 5.35
CA THR A 61 -6.75 -11.93 6.68
C THR A 61 -6.00 -11.01 7.64
N PHE A 62 -4.88 -10.44 7.20
CA PHE A 62 -4.11 -9.46 7.98
C PHE A 62 -4.95 -8.23 8.30
N ALA A 63 -5.65 -7.66 7.32
CA ALA A 63 -6.46 -6.46 7.49
C ALA A 63 -7.61 -6.66 8.49
N LEU A 64 -8.32 -7.79 8.40
CA LEU A 64 -9.38 -8.14 9.35
C LEU A 64 -8.86 -8.28 10.77
N LYS A 65 -7.67 -8.83 10.95
CA LYS A 65 -7.05 -9.02 12.27
C LYS A 65 -6.52 -7.72 12.85
N ALA A 66 -5.74 -6.96 12.04
CA ALA A 66 -5.07 -5.75 12.49
C ALA A 66 -6.05 -4.57 12.72
N TYR A 67 -7.10 -4.49 11.93
CA TYR A 67 -8.08 -3.40 11.94
C TYR A 67 -9.49 -3.88 12.28
N LYS A 68 -9.60 -4.91 13.13
CA LYS A 68 -10.88 -5.56 13.50
C LYS A 68 -11.94 -4.54 13.90
N ASP A 69 -11.60 -3.66 14.84
CA ASP A 69 -12.50 -2.70 15.45
C ASP A 69 -12.39 -1.27 14.85
N ASP A 70 -11.63 -1.14 13.76
CA ASP A 70 -11.41 0.13 13.08
C ASP A 70 -12.35 0.23 11.87
N PRO A 71 -13.21 1.25 11.81
CA PRO A 71 -14.14 1.45 10.71
C PRO A 71 -13.46 1.89 9.41
N CYS A 72 -12.18 2.23 9.43
CA CYS A 72 -11.36 2.63 8.26
C CYS A 72 -12.05 3.64 7.33
N THR A 73 -12.83 4.56 7.88
CA THR A 73 -13.75 5.46 7.15
C THR A 73 -13.05 6.37 6.14
N ARG A 74 -11.75 6.59 6.27
CA ARG A 74 -10.95 7.45 5.38
C ARG A 74 -10.35 6.68 4.19
N PHE A 75 -10.41 5.36 4.22
CA PHE A 75 -9.83 4.49 3.20
C PHE A 75 -10.88 4.01 2.18
N VAL A 76 -11.71 4.95 1.73
CA VAL A 76 -12.72 4.66 0.70
C VAL A 76 -12.08 4.46 -0.68
N PHE A 77 -12.69 3.62 -1.48
CA PHE A 77 -12.34 3.44 -2.89
C PHE A 77 -13.00 4.54 -3.75
N LYS A 78 -12.36 4.89 -4.87
CA LYS A 78 -12.90 5.90 -5.81
C LYS A 78 -14.05 5.36 -6.65
N VAL A 79 -14.00 4.07 -6.96
CA VAL A 79 -15.02 3.37 -7.74
C VAL A 79 -15.48 2.20 -6.89
N ALA A 80 -16.77 2.19 -6.51
CA ALA A 80 -17.34 1.07 -5.78
C ALA A 80 -17.40 -0.14 -6.71
N PRO A 81 -16.97 -1.34 -6.27
CA PRO A 81 -17.26 -2.56 -7.02
C PRO A 81 -18.77 -2.69 -7.24
N SER A 82 -19.15 -3.01 -8.47
CA SER A 82 -20.57 -3.18 -8.81
C SER A 82 -21.17 -4.32 -8.02
N GLY A 83 -22.15 -4.02 -7.15
CA GLY A 83 -22.83 -5.05 -6.36
C GLY A 83 -22.17 -5.42 -5.04
N ALA A 84 -21.09 -4.72 -4.62
CA ALA A 84 -20.47 -4.96 -3.31
C ALA A 84 -21.47 -4.73 -2.17
N ASP A 85 -21.60 -5.69 -1.27
CA ASP A 85 -22.37 -5.55 -0.05
C ASP A 85 -21.61 -4.73 1.02
N ASN A 86 -22.27 -4.46 2.14
CA ASN A 86 -21.67 -3.67 3.22
C ASN A 86 -20.45 -4.38 3.84
N MET A 87 -20.44 -5.70 3.90
CA MET A 87 -19.37 -6.49 4.50
C MET A 87 -18.14 -6.51 3.60
N GLU A 88 -18.34 -6.69 2.31
CA GLU A 88 -17.26 -6.59 1.30
C GLU A 88 -16.66 -5.19 1.29
N SER A 89 -17.49 -4.15 1.34
CA SER A 89 -17.04 -2.77 1.42
C SER A 89 -16.20 -2.49 2.67
N ASP A 90 -16.55 -3.05 3.83
CA ASP A 90 -15.76 -2.92 5.07
C ASP A 90 -14.40 -3.60 4.96
N LEU A 91 -14.37 -4.82 4.43
CA LEU A 91 -13.12 -5.55 4.18
C LEU A 91 -12.19 -4.78 3.26
N ILE A 92 -12.70 -4.26 2.14
CA ILE A 92 -11.91 -3.50 1.17
C ILE A 92 -11.30 -2.24 1.81
N LYS A 93 -12.03 -1.51 2.67
CA LYS A 93 -11.49 -0.35 3.42
C LYS A 93 -10.35 -0.76 4.35
N LYS A 94 -10.49 -1.87 5.07
CA LYS A 94 -9.45 -2.42 5.94
C LYS A 94 -8.22 -2.85 5.15
N MET A 95 -8.41 -3.54 4.03
CA MET A 95 -7.32 -3.90 3.11
C MET A 95 -6.61 -2.66 2.56
N HIS A 96 -7.37 -1.61 2.18
CA HIS A 96 -6.81 -0.35 1.70
C HIS A 96 -5.93 0.33 2.76
N LYS A 97 -6.40 0.39 4.03
CA LYS A 97 -5.61 0.91 5.14
C LYS A 97 -4.36 0.07 5.37
N ALA A 98 -4.50 -1.24 5.45
CA ALA A 98 -3.39 -2.16 5.66
C ALA A 98 -2.28 -1.98 4.62
N ILE A 99 -2.62 -2.04 3.34
CA ILE A 99 -1.62 -1.90 2.27
C ILE A 99 -1.04 -0.48 2.18
N ALA A 100 -1.80 0.56 2.53
CA ALA A 100 -1.27 1.92 2.58
C ALA A 100 -0.19 2.06 3.66
N ILE A 101 -0.39 1.50 4.84
CA ILE A 101 0.61 1.51 5.91
C ILE A 101 1.84 0.65 5.53
N ILE A 102 1.62 -0.55 4.97
CA ILE A 102 2.71 -1.40 4.47
C ILE A 102 3.54 -0.65 3.43
N ARG A 103 2.90 0.04 2.48
CA ARG A 103 3.58 0.85 1.48
C ARG A 103 4.46 1.94 2.10
N PHE A 104 3.94 2.71 3.06
CA PHE A 104 4.72 3.75 3.73
C PHE A 104 5.94 3.18 4.45
N LYS A 105 5.80 2.02 5.09
CA LYS A 105 6.93 1.33 5.74
C LYS A 105 7.99 0.92 4.73
N LEU A 106 7.59 0.30 3.62
CA LEU A 106 8.51 -0.14 2.56
C LEU A 106 9.20 1.04 1.86
N GLU A 107 8.47 2.11 1.57
CA GLU A 107 9.04 3.34 1.03
C GLU A 107 10.05 3.94 2.00
N GLY A 108 9.72 4.03 3.29
CA GLY A 108 10.62 4.56 4.31
C GLY A 108 11.90 3.73 4.49
N GLN A 109 11.78 2.40 4.45
CA GLN A 109 12.95 1.51 4.46
C GLN A 109 13.85 1.74 3.25
N LEU A 110 13.25 1.93 2.06
CA LEU A 110 14.00 2.18 0.83
C LEU A 110 14.74 3.53 0.91
N ILE A 111 14.08 4.59 1.39
CA ILE A 111 14.66 5.93 1.55
C ILE A 111 15.82 5.90 2.56
N LYS A 112 15.66 5.18 3.68
CA LYS A 112 16.72 5.03 4.69
C LYS A 112 17.91 4.23 4.15
N LYS A 113 17.66 3.25 3.28
CA LYS A 113 18.72 2.45 2.65
C LYS A 113 19.54 3.26 1.63
N TRP A 114 18.92 4.23 0.97
CA TRP A 114 19.51 5.01 -0.11
C TRP A 114 19.38 6.52 0.16
N PRO A 115 20.10 7.06 1.18
CA PRO A 115 19.97 8.45 1.60
C PRO A 115 20.42 9.45 0.52
N GLU A 116 21.23 9.00 -0.44
CA GLU A 116 21.70 9.80 -1.58
C GLU A 116 20.60 10.25 -2.52
N TYR A 117 19.41 9.63 -2.46
CA TYR A 117 18.26 10.09 -3.25
C TYR A 117 17.63 11.38 -2.73
N GLY A 118 18.05 11.85 -1.54
CA GLY A 118 17.62 13.13 -0.99
C GLY A 118 16.13 13.21 -0.67
N MET A 119 15.47 12.08 -0.35
CA MET A 119 14.02 11.98 -0.19
C MET A 119 13.56 11.92 1.28
N LYS A 120 14.34 12.48 2.21
CA LYS A 120 14.04 12.42 3.66
C LYS A 120 12.70 13.05 4.03
N GLU A 121 12.27 14.08 3.31
CA GLU A 121 10.98 14.74 3.50
C GLU A 121 9.77 13.81 3.28
N ARG A 122 10.00 12.67 2.61
CA ARG A 122 8.97 11.65 2.38
C ARG A 122 8.90 10.58 3.47
N LEU A 123 9.71 10.68 4.52
CA LEU A 123 9.63 9.81 5.70
C LEU A 123 8.44 10.21 6.60
N LEU A 124 7.23 10.22 6.04
CA LEU A 124 6.03 10.78 6.64
C LEU A 124 5.69 10.19 8.02
N LEU A 125 6.00 8.92 8.26
CA LEU A 125 5.71 8.27 9.54
C LEU A 125 6.58 8.80 10.68
N GLU A 126 7.74 9.39 10.41
CA GLU A 126 8.61 10.03 11.40
C GLU A 126 8.10 11.42 11.83
N HIS A 127 7.29 12.05 10.99
CA HIS A 127 6.74 13.38 11.25
C HIS A 127 5.43 13.33 12.07
N ILE A 128 5.00 12.14 12.48
CA ILE A 128 3.79 11.94 13.25
C ILE A 128 4.11 11.99 14.76
N ASP A 129 3.42 12.89 15.46
CA ASP A 129 3.28 12.81 16.92
C ASP A 129 2.08 11.89 17.24
N TYR A 130 2.40 10.67 17.65
CA TYR A 130 1.40 9.62 17.92
C TYR A 130 0.59 9.88 19.20
N GLU A 131 1.14 10.65 20.15
CA GLU A 131 0.46 11.02 21.39
C GLU A 131 -0.57 12.13 21.15
N GLN A 132 -0.19 13.15 20.39
CA GLN A 132 -1.06 14.28 20.07
C GLN A 132 -1.95 14.02 18.84
N GLY A 133 -1.66 13.01 18.07
CA GLY A 133 -2.37 12.72 16.82
C GLY A 133 -2.17 13.81 15.76
N THR A 134 -0.97 14.34 15.64
CA THR A 134 -0.61 15.39 14.70
C THR A 134 0.52 14.98 13.79
N ILE A 135 0.68 15.65 12.67
CA ILE A 135 1.80 15.48 11.74
C ILE A 135 2.38 16.86 11.39
N GLU A 136 3.71 16.97 11.40
CA GLU A 136 4.41 18.15 10.94
C GLU A 136 4.86 17.98 9.48
N LEU A 137 4.43 18.89 8.61
CA LEU A 137 4.80 18.92 7.19
C LEU A 137 5.17 20.35 6.80
N GLU A 138 6.34 20.54 6.22
CA GLU A 138 6.82 21.86 5.74
C GLU A 138 6.73 22.95 6.82
N GLY A 139 7.05 22.62 8.08
CA GLY A 139 7.01 23.53 9.21
C GLY A 139 5.58 23.89 9.68
N ARG A 140 4.57 23.15 9.25
CA ARG A 140 3.18 23.32 9.69
C ARG A 140 2.69 22.05 10.34
N THR A 141 1.93 22.19 11.43
CA THR A 141 1.33 21.09 12.16
C THR A 141 -0.13 20.89 11.70
N TYR A 142 -0.46 19.66 11.34
CA TYR A 142 -1.80 19.26 10.93
C TYR A 142 -2.33 18.18 11.87
N LYS A 143 -3.62 18.27 12.22
CA LYS A 143 -4.29 17.23 12.98
C LYS A 143 -4.56 16.01 12.08
N LEU A 144 -4.19 14.81 12.55
CA LEU A 144 -4.52 13.59 11.86
C LEU A 144 -6.04 13.30 11.97
N LEU A 145 -6.61 12.88 10.87
CA LEU A 145 -8.01 12.48 10.79
C LEU A 145 -8.26 11.03 11.20
N ASP A 146 -7.20 10.24 11.23
CA ASP A 146 -7.18 8.85 11.64
C ASP A 146 -5.90 8.64 12.46
N THR A 147 -6.04 8.19 13.70
CA THR A 147 -4.95 7.98 14.65
C THR A 147 -4.81 6.50 15.05
N SER A 148 -5.60 5.63 14.45
CA SER A 148 -5.53 4.18 14.68
C SER A 148 -4.42 3.55 13.85
N PHE A 149 -3.24 3.38 14.45
CA PHE A 149 -2.06 2.79 13.80
C PHE A 149 -1.53 1.56 14.57
N PRO A 150 -2.33 0.47 14.71
CA PRO A 150 -1.95 -0.69 15.52
C PRO A 150 -0.71 -1.43 15.01
N THR A 151 -0.31 -1.19 13.76
CA THR A 151 0.84 -1.83 13.11
C THR A 151 2.08 -0.94 13.05
N ILE A 152 2.05 0.25 13.63
CA ILE A 152 3.18 1.18 13.68
C ILE A 152 3.81 1.14 15.06
N ASP A 153 5.14 0.97 15.12
CA ASP A 153 5.93 1.20 16.31
C ASP A 153 6.44 2.65 16.29
N PRO A 154 6.04 3.52 17.24
CA PRO A 154 6.53 4.90 17.28
C PRO A 154 8.06 5.01 17.40
N ALA A 155 8.73 4.02 18.01
CA ALA A 155 10.20 4.01 18.12
C ALA A 155 10.89 3.70 16.78
N ASP A 156 10.28 2.86 15.95
CA ASP A 156 10.75 2.57 14.59
C ASP A 156 9.55 2.34 13.65
N PRO A 157 8.95 3.41 13.12
CA PRO A 157 7.71 3.33 12.35
C PRO A 157 7.84 2.56 11.04
N TYR A 158 9.08 2.34 10.56
CA TYR A 158 9.33 1.60 9.31
C TYR A 158 9.69 0.14 9.54
N ARG A 159 9.89 -0.27 10.78
CA ARG A 159 10.16 -1.65 11.08
C ARG A 159 8.92 -2.50 10.76
N LEU A 160 9.09 -3.50 9.87
CA LEU A 160 8.08 -4.54 9.65
C LEU A 160 8.17 -5.55 10.79
N THR A 161 7.99 -5.10 12.04
CA THR A 161 8.03 -5.94 13.22
C THR A 161 6.66 -6.17 13.81
N ARG A 162 6.60 -7.27 14.54
CA ARG A 162 5.53 -7.69 15.44
C ARG A 162 4.97 -6.53 16.26
N GLY A 163 4.11 -5.73 15.68
CA GLY A 163 3.14 -4.95 16.42
C GLY A 163 2.16 -5.96 17.00
N GLY A 164 2.23 -6.19 18.32
CA GLY A 164 1.29 -7.02 19.05
C GLY A 164 1.04 -8.42 18.49
N ARG A 165 1.65 -9.42 19.12
CA ARG A 165 1.32 -10.86 19.05
C ARG A 165 0.67 -11.34 17.73
N GLY A 166 1.47 -11.58 16.70
CA GLY A 166 1.05 -12.38 15.56
C GLY A 166 1.30 -11.85 14.15
N SER A 167 1.70 -10.60 13.96
CA SER A 167 1.66 -9.96 12.63
C SER A 167 2.96 -9.99 11.80
N HIS A 168 4.04 -10.56 12.32
CA HIS A 168 5.33 -10.52 11.63
C HIS A 168 5.37 -11.43 10.39
N THR A 169 4.81 -12.60 10.50
CA THR A 169 4.83 -13.62 9.46
C THR A 169 3.92 -13.22 8.30
N GLU A 170 2.73 -12.71 8.60
CA GLU A 170 1.68 -12.45 7.60
C GLU A 170 2.02 -11.28 6.66
N ALA A 171 2.61 -10.18 7.17
CA ALA A 171 3.02 -9.07 6.30
C ALA A 171 4.26 -9.41 5.46
N GLN A 172 5.17 -10.22 6.00
CA GLN A 172 6.31 -10.76 5.24
C GLN A 172 5.86 -11.82 4.23
N GLU A 173 4.96 -12.72 4.62
CA GLU A 173 4.37 -13.71 3.72
C GLU A 173 3.61 -13.03 2.58
N LEU A 174 2.88 -11.94 2.86
CA LEU A 174 2.26 -11.13 1.82
C LEU A 174 3.29 -10.57 0.85
N VAL A 175 4.36 -9.95 1.35
CA VAL A 175 5.43 -9.40 0.50
C VAL A 175 6.14 -10.52 -0.26
N TYR A 176 6.33 -11.69 0.35
CA TYR A 176 6.94 -12.84 -0.31
C TYR A 176 5.99 -13.48 -1.33
N SER A 177 4.71 -13.67 -1.01
CA SER A 177 3.72 -14.21 -1.95
C SER A 177 3.53 -13.33 -3.18
N LEU A 178 3.66 -12.00 -3.01
CA LEU A 178 3.62 -11.04 -4.11
C LEU A 178 4.95 -10.98 -4.92
N ARG A 179 6.02 -11.61 -4.42
CA ARG A 179 7.31 -11.71 -5.13
C ARG A 179 7.43 -12.97 -5.97
N GLU A 180 6.71 -14.02 -5.61
CA GLU A 180 6.77 -15.32 -6.28
C GLU A 180 5.72 -15.47 -7.38
N ALA A 181 4.79 -14.52 -7.49
CA ALA A 181 3.81 -14.42 -8.56
C ALA A 181 4.30 -13.49 -9.69
#